data_330c73f3777ca8cab7194ca2810df6fa
#
_entry.id   330c73f3777ca8cab7194ca2810df6fa
#
_cell.length_a   1.000
_cell.length_b   1.000
_cell.length_c   1.000
_cell.angle_alpha   90.00
_cell.angle_beta   90.00
_cell.angle_gamma   90.00
#
_symmetry.space_group_name_H-M   'P 1'
#
loop_
_entity.id
_entity.type
_entity.pdbx_description
1 polymer ?
#
loop_
_entity_poly.entity_id
_entity_poly.type
_entity_poly.pdbx_seq_one_letter_code
_entity_poly.pdbx_strand_id
1 'polypeptide(L)'
;MNPGFLFAALSILGAGELHAQMPRPIPGGAVREGTLSFDGRATTGAFTGTTTTVRGEMSGGGSLAEVRGWVDAPVSTLVTGNGHRDKDLKKSLESNLYPTIRFDLTGVTPGAERGDTVEVVLQGRFTIHGVTREASVPATLLTLPHAIRVRGNTPLSLKDYKIEGLSKMMGMFKMYDKIVVHLDLGFTPTVGTLGSGIRRSGN
;
A
#
# COMPACT_ATOMS: atom_id res chain seq x y z
N MET A 1 18.92 -71.80 38.23
CA MET A 1 20.02 -71.07 37.59
C MET A 1 19.55 -70.63 36.21
N ASN A 2 19.13 -69.36 36.02
CA ASN A 2 18.93 -68.81 34.72
C ASN A 2 19.14 -67.30 34.83
N PRO A 3 20.09 -66.70 34.10
CA PRO A 3 20.31 -65.24 34.13
C PRO A 3 19.41 -64.61 33.14
N GLY A 4 18.69 -63.59 33.66
CA GLY A 4 17.82 -62.69 32.85
C GLY A 4 18.66 -61.72 32.05
N PHE A 5 18.31 -61.60 30.74
CA PHE A 5 18.82 -60.57 29.84
C PHE A 5 18.04 -59.28 29.97
N LEU A 6 18.74 -58.25 30.44
CA LEU A 6 18.23 -56.88 30.49
C LEU A 6 18.38 -56.24 29.07
N PHE A 7 17.29 -55.97 28.40
CA PHE A 7 17.30 -55.13 27.17
C PHE A 7 17.19 -53.68 27.57
N ALA A 8 18.29 -52.95 27.43
CA ALA A 8 18.28 -51.50 27.53
C ALA A 8 17.78 -50.90 26.21
N ALA A 9 16.56 -50.34 26.24
CA ALA A 9 16.01 -49.53 25.12
C ALA A 9 16.66 -48.16 25.12
N LEU A 10 17.53 -47.93 24.16
CA LEU A 10 18.13 -46.59 23.89
C LEU A 10 17.13 -45.78 23.11
N SER A 11 16.39 -44.88 23.80
CA SER A 11 15.53 -43.89 23.17
C SER A 11 16.36 -42.76 22.56
N ILE A 12 16.47 -42.75 21.22
CA ILE A 12 17.07 -41.65 20.47
C ILE A 12 16.00 -40.55 20.43
N LEU A 13 16.14 -39.52 21.29
CA LEU A 13 15.43 -38.25 21.12
C LEU A 13 15.97 -37.58 19.84
N GLY A 14 15.20 -37.64 18.77
CA GLY A 14 15.43 -36.81 17.58
C GLY A 14 15.26 -35.33 17.95
N ALA A 15 16.37 -34.63 18.08
CA ALA A 15 16.36 -33.17 18.13
C ALA A 15 15.88 -32.67 16.77
N GLY A 16 14.59 -32.37 16.67
CA GLY A 16 14.05 -31.60 15.55
C GLY A 16 14.72 -30.25 15.51
N GLU A 17 15.64 -30.05 14.58
CA GLU A 17 16.20 -28.73 14.31
C GLU A 17 15.05 -27.83 13.87
N LEU A 18 14.61 -26.93 14.76
CA LEU A 18 13.82 -25.78 14.40
C LEU A 18 14.68 -24.92 13.47
N HIS A 19 14.53 -25.13 12.17
CA HIS A 19 15.04 -24.19 11.20
C HIS A 19 14.23 -22.90 11.34
N ALA A 20 14.73 -21.99 12.17
CA ALA A 20 14.26 -20.62 12.21
C ALA A 20 14.51 -20.04 10.81
N GLN A 21 13.48 -19.97 9.99
CA GLN A 21 13.55 -19.26 8.71
C GLN A 21 13.93 -17.83 9.03
N MET A 22 15.16 -17.44 8.67
CA MET A 22 15.58 -16.04 8.77
C MET A 22 14.58 -15.19 8.00
N PRO A 23 14.06 -14.12 8.60
CA PRO A 23 13.14 -13.23 7.91
C PRO A 23 13.83 -12.76 6.62
N ARG A 24 13.20 -13.02 5.48
CA ARG A 24 13.72 -12.53 4.21
C ARG A 24 13.55 -11.02 4.20
N PRO A 25 14.63 -10.24 3.95
CA PRO A 25 14.51 -8.80 3.88
C PRO A 25 13.53 -8.42 2.78
N ILE A 26 12.66 -7.47 3.09
CA ILE A 26 11.70 -6.93 2.14
C ILE A 26 12.47 -5.94 1.26
N PRO A 27 12.50 -6.15 -0.07
CA PRO A 27 13.23 -5.25 -0.95
C PRO A 27 12.52 -3.89 -1.04
N GLY A 28 13.29 -2.83 -1.19
CA GLY A 28 12.79 -1.54 -1.65
C GLY A 28 12.37 -1.62 -3.12
N GLY A 29 11.59 -0.67 -3.59
CA GLY A 29 11.14 -0.65 -4.98
C GLY A 29 10.41 0.63 -5.36
N ALA A 30 10.22 0.81 -6.67
CA ALA A 30 9.43 1.91 -7.22
C ALA A 30 8.13 1.40 -7.83
N VAL A 31 7.08 2.21 -7.78
CA VAL A 31 5.83 1.95 -8.50
C VAL A 31 6.12 1.92 -9.99
N ARG A 32 5.73 0.83 -10.65
CA ARG A 32 5.84 0.65 -12.11
C ARG A 32 4.50 0.74 -12.79
N GLU A 33 3.48 0.27 -12.12
CA GLU A 33 2.09 0.37 -12.55
C GLU A 33 1.21 0.61 -11.34
N GLY A 34 0.12 1.32 -11.52
CA GLY A 34 -0.78 1.58 -10.42
C GLY A 34 -2.07 2.23 -10.86
N THR A 35 -3.09 1.96 -10.11
CA THR A 35 -4.38 2.60 -10.20
C THR A 35 -4.78 3.12 -8.85
N LEU A 36 -5.11 4.40 -8.79
CA LEU A 36 -5.83 5.01 -7.68
C LEU A 36 -7.23 5.36 -8.15
N SER A 37 -8.23 4.95 -7.42
CA SER A 37 -9.61 5.33 -7.69
C SER A 37 -10.36 5.68 -6.42
N PHE A 38 -11.47 6.34 -6.58
CA PHE A 38 -12.40 6.59 -5.49
C PHE A 38 -13.83 6.43 -5.95
N ASP A 39 -14.66 5.86 -5.11
CA ASP A 39 -16.09 5.80 -5.28
C ASP A 39 -16.74 6.96 -4.54
N GLY A 40 -17.48 7.77 -5.26
CA GLY A 40 -18.24 8.90 -4.75
C GLY A 40 -19.73 8.77 -5.06
N ARG A 41 -20.54 9.49 -4.33
CA ARG A 41 -21.98 9.59 -4.56
C ARG A 41 -22.41 11.05 -4.59
N ALA A 42 -23.35 11.35 -5.47
CA ALA A 42 -24.01 12.64 -5.55
C ALA A 42 -25.53 12.42 -5.61
N THR A 43 -26.29 13.50 -5.56
CA THR A 43 -27.76 13.43 -5.74
C THR A 43 -28.16 12.85 -7.08
N THR A 44 -27.27 12.93 -8.08
CA THR A 44 -27.47 12.37 -9.44
C THR A 44 -27.01 10.91 -9.60
N GLY A 45 -26.52 10.28 -8.52
CA GLY A 45 -26.06 8.89 -8.55
C GLY A 45 -24.62 8.68 -8.07
N ALA A 46 -24.18 7.42 -8.14
CA ALA A 46 -22.82 7.03 -7.83
C ALA A 46 -21.91 7.26 -9.04
N PHE A 47 -20.60 7.44 -8.78
CA PHE A 47 -19.57 7.54 -9.80
C PHE A 47 -18.22 7.14 -9.23
N THR A 48 -17.32 6.74 -10.12
CA THR A 48 -15.93 6.43 -9.77
C THR A 48 -15.01 7.42 -10.47
N GLY A 49 -14.05 7.97 -9.74
CA GLY A 49 -12.95 8.74 -10.30
C GLY A 49 -11.68 7.90 -10.27
N THR A 50 -10.89 7.93 -11.34
CA THR A 50 -9.73 7.04 -11.49
C THR A 50 -8.55 7.78 -12.09
N THR A 51 -7.33 7.39 -11.69
CA THR A 51 -6.08 7.73 -12.37
C THR A 51 -5.14 6.53 -12.41
N THR A 52 -4.41 6.38 -13.50
CA THR A 52 -3.29 5.44 -13.64
C THR A 52 -1.93 6.15 -13.62
N THR A 53 -1.93 7.47 -13.49
CA THR A 53 -0.71 8.25 -13.31
C THR A 53 -0.35 8.26 -11.83
N VAL A 54 0.36 7.22 -11.41
CA VAL A 54 0.78 7.03 -10.01
C VAL A 54 2.29 6.93 -9.96
N ARG A 55 2.89 7.60 -8.99
CA ARG A 55 4.31 7.54 -8.69
C ARG A 55 4.49 7.13 -7.24
N GLY A 56 5.59 6.47 -6.94
CA GLY A 56 5.90 6.11 -5.58
C GLY A 56 7.16 5.28 -5.46
N GLU A 57 7.66 5.25 -4.24
CA GLU A 57 8.81 4.47 -3.86
C GLU A 57 8.57 3.88 -2.49
N MET A 58 9.11 2.70 -2.25
CA MET A 58 9.20 2.14 -0.92
C MET A 58 10.65 1.75 -0.61
N SER A 59 11.10 2.04 0.59
CA SER A 59 12.30 1.50 1.17
C SER A 59 11.97 0.15 1.80
N GLY A 60 12.80 -0.84 1.56
CA GLY A 60 12.69 -2.12 2.21
C GLY A 60 13.20 -2.10 3.65
N GLY A 61 13.09 -3.24 4.32
CA GLY A 61 13.56 -3.41 5.68
C GLY A 61 13.74 -4.88 6.05
N GLY A 62 14.24 -5.14 7.24
CA GLY A 62 14.34 -6.49 7.82
C GLY A 62 12.96 -7.07 8.16
N SER A 63 11.96 -6.22 8.32
CA SER A 63 10.57 -6.59 8.61
C SER A 63 9.58 -5.64 7.94
N LEU A 64 8.31 -6.07 7.84
CA LEU A 64 7.23 -5.22 7.31
C LEU A 64 7.06 -3.91 8.12
N ALA A 65 7.27 -3.96 9.42
CA ALA A 65 7.16 -2.78 10.28
C ALA A 65 8.18 -1.68 9.96
N GLU A 66 9.31 -2.03 9.34
CA GLU A 66 10.37 -1.10 8.95
C GLU A 66 10.16 -0.50 7.57
N VAL A 67 9.25 -1.07 6.76
CA VAL A 67 8.95 -0.55 5.42
C VAL A 67 8.40 0.87 5.53
N ARG A 68 8.98 1.76 4.73
CA ARG A 68 8.56 3.15 4.57
C ARG A 68 8.38 3.43 3.10
N GLY A 69 7.67 4.49 2.78
CA GLY A 69 7.51 4.85 1.38
C GLY A 69 6.56 6.00 1.17
N TRP A 70 6.28 6.26 -0.07
CA TRP A 70 5.29 7.25 -0.46
C TRP A 70 4.67 6.87 -1.81
N VAL A 71 3.44 7.31 -2.00
CA VAL A 71 2.72 7.22 -3.28
C VAL A 71 2.05 8.54 -3.53
N ASP A 72 2.14 9.06 -4.74
CA ASP A 72 1.41 10.25 -5.14
C ASP A 72 0.73 10.10 -6.52
N ALA A 73 -0.29 10.93 -6.72
CA ALA A 73 -1.00 11.04 -7.98
C ALA A 73 -1.37 12.51 -8.25
N PRO A 74 -1.11 13.02 -9.48
CA PRO A 74 -1.54 14.36 -9.85
C PRO A 74 -3.07 14.46 -9.91
N VAL A 75 -3.65 15.46 -9.25
CA VAL A 75 -5.10 15.73 -9.29
C VAL A 75 -5.61 15.94 -10.71
N SER A 76 -4.78 16.53 -11.58
CA SER A 76 -5.13 16.81 -12.98
C SER A 76 -5.44 15.57 -13.80
N THR A 77 -4.94 14.39 -13.38
CA THR A 77 -5.09 13.12 -14.08
C THR A 77 -6.31 12.31 -13.66
N LEU A 78 -7.01 12.75 -12.61
CA LEU A 78 -8.25 12.13 -12.17
C LEU A 78 -9.36 12.36 -13.20
N VAL A 79 -9.99 11.27 -13.63
CA VAL A 79 -11.10 11.27 -14.58
C VAL A 79 -12.26 10.44 -14.05
N THR A 80 -13.49 10.87 -14.33
CA THR A 80 -14.73 10.22 -13.90
C THR A 80 -15.58 9.74 -15.08
N GLY A 81 -15.06 9.83 -16.29
CA GLY A 81 -15.83 9.56 -17.51
C GLY A 81 -16.83 10.65 -17.87
N ASN A 82 -16.82 11.79 -17.18
CA ASN A 82 -17.70 12.93 -17.46
C ASN A 82 -16.89 14.23 -17.32
N GLY A 83 -16.66 14.89 -18.47
CA GLY A 83 -15.80 16.08 -18.51
C GLY A 83 -16.29 17.27 -17.69
N HIS A 84 -17.61 17.43 -17.47
CA HIS A 84 -18.12 18.46 -16.57
C HIS A 84 -17.78 18.14 -15.10
N ARG A 85 -17.99 16.89 -14.70
CA ARG A 85 -17.63 16.44 -13.35
C ARG A 85 -16.12 16.51 -13.11
N ASP A 86 -15.30 16.19 -14.12
CA ASP A 86 -13.84 16.27 -14.02
C ASP A 86 -13.36 17.71 -13.78
N LYS A 87 -13.98 18.70 -14.45
CA LYS A 87 -13.71 20.10 -14.19
C LYS A 87 -14.11 20.52 -12.78
N ASP A 88 -15.29 20.06 -12.34
CA ASP A 88 -15.80 20.37 -11.01
C ASP A 88 -14.93 19.70 -9.92
N LEU A 89 -14.47 18.45 -10.14
CA LEU A 89 -13.55 17.74 -9.25
C LEU A 89 -12.23 18.51 -9.08
N LYS A 90 -11.62 18.92 -10.18
CA LYS A 90 -10.37 19.69 -10.16
C LYS A 90 -10.54 21.04 -9.47
N LYS A 91 -11.69 21.68 -9.64
CA LYS A 91 -12.03 22.94 -8.96
C LYS A 91 -12.21 22.71 -7.45
N SER A 92 -12.94 21.67 -7.03
CA SER A 92 -13.15 21.35 -5.61
C SER A 92 -11.85 20.98 -4.90
N LEU A 93 -10.95 20.32 -5.58
CA LEU A 93 -9.63 19.96 -5.08
C LEU A 93 -8.60 21.10 -5.21
N GLU A 94 -9.03 22.26 -5.74
CA GLU A 94 -8.15 23.41 -5.97
C GLU A 94 -6.82 23.01 -6.61
N SER A 95 -6.90 22.23 -7.72
CA SER A 95 -5.77 21.52 -8.31
C SER A 95 -4.59 22.42 -8.72
N ASN A 96 -4.81 23.73 -8.88
CA ASN A 96 -3.73 24.70 -9.13
C ASN A 96 -2.91 25.01 -7.87
N LEU A 97 -3.53 24.94 -6.67
CA LEU A 97 -2.88 25.17 -5.38
C LEU A 97 -2.37 23.86 -4.77
N TYR A 98 -3.16 22.80 -4.93
CA TYR A 98 -2.87 21.46 -4.37
C TYR A 98 -2.85 20.43 -5.51
N PRO A 99 -1.77 20.41 -6.31
CA PRO A 99 -1.73 19.63 -7.55
C PRO A 99 -1.62 18.12 -7.34
N THR A 100 -1.33 17.67 -6.12
CA THR A 100 -1.00 16.27 -5.84
C THR A 100 -1.75 15.74 -4.62
N ILE A 101 -2.26 14.53 -4.73
CA ILE A 101 -2.71 13.70 -3.61
C ILE A 101 -1.55 12.79 -3.25
N ARG A 102 -1.20 12.69 -1.96
CA ARG A 102 -0.06 11.91 -1.49
C ARG A 102 -0.42 11.06 -0.28
N PHE A 103 0.13 9.85 -0.24
CA PHE A 103 0.17 9.00 0.95
C PHE A 103 1.61 8.71 1.34
N ASP A 104 1.99 9.06 2.56
CA ASP A 104 3.28 8.75 3.15
C ASP A 104 3.13 7.54 4.09
N LEU A 105 3.73 6.42 3.74
CA LEU A 105 3.73 5.17 4.51
C LEU A 105 4.73 5.26 5.65
N THR A 106 4.25 5.12 6.88
CA THR A 106 5.07 5.19 8.11
C THR A 106 5.28 3.84 8.78
N GLY A 107 4.59 2.79 8.30
CA GLY A 107 4.75 1.44 8.79
C GLY A 107 3.74 0.48 8.20
N VAL A 108 3.99 -0.80 8.35
CA VAL A 108 3.10 -1.87 7.92
C VAL A 108 2.91 -2.85 9.07
N THR A 109 1.67 -3.05 9.48
CA THR A 109 1.32 -4.06 10.49
C THR A 109 0.88 -5.33 9.75
N PRO A 110 1.58 -6.46 9.89
CA PRO A 110 1.17 -7.72 9.29
C PRO A 110 -0.06 -8.32 9.99
N GLY A 111 -0.90 -8.98 9.21
CA GLY A 111 -2.04 -9.77 9.63
C GLY A 111 -1.90 -11.24 9.21
N ALA A 112 -2.99 -11.83 8.75
CA ALA A 112 -3.02 -13.23 8.35
C ALA A 112 -2.26 -13.48 7.04
N GLU A 113 -1.51 -14.58 6.99
CA GLU A 113 -0.79 -15.04 5.80
C GLU A 113 -1.54 -16.19 5.14
N ARG A 114 -1.65 -16.15 3.81
CA ARG A 114 -2.28 -17.20 2.99
C ARG A 114 -1.49 -17.40 1.70
N GLY A 115 -0.57 -18.34 1.72
CA GLY A 115 0.36 -18.54 0.61
C GLY A 115 1.23 -17.31 0.36
N ASP A 116 1.20 -16.79 -0.87
CA ASP A 116 1.99 -15.63 -1.27
C ASP A 116 1.32 -14.28 -0.91
N THR A 117 0.15 -14.33 -0.25
CA THR A 117 -0.63 -13.16 0.12
C THR A 117 -0.61 -12.95 1.63
N VAL A 118 -0.34 -11.73 2.05
CA VAL A 118 -0.36 -11.29 3.44
C VAL A 118 -1.40 -10.18 3.59
N GLU A 119 -2.33 -10.34 4.53
CA GLU A 119 -3.18 -9.23 4.96
C GLU A 119 -2.33 -8.25 5.76
N VAL A 120 -2.47 -6.98 5.49
CA VAL A 120 -1.68 -5.94 6.16
C VAL A 120 -2.55 -4.72 6.49
N VAL A 121 -2.10 -3.93 7.46
CA VAL A 121 -2.60 -2.58 7.65
C VAL A 121 -1.45 -1.61 7.36
N LEU A 122 -1.63 -0.77 6.35
CA LEU A 122 -0.70 0.30 6.00
C LEU A 122 -0.96 1.48 6.95
N GLN A 123 0.02 1.82 7.76
CA GLN A 123 -0.03 2.99 8.64
C GLN A 123 0.64 4.15 7.92
N GLY A 124 0.01 5.32 7.91
CA GLY A 124 0.58 6.45 7.18
C GLY A 124 -0.25 7.71 7.26
N ARG A 125 0.02 8.64 6.36
CA ARG A 125 -0.65 9.94 6.29
C ARG A 125 -1.08 10.25 4.88
N PHE A 126 -2.35 10.58 4.71
CA PHE A 126 -2.83 11.21 3.49
C PHE A 126 -2.64 12.72 3.56
N THR A 127 -2.10 13.28 2.50
CA THR A 127 -2.11 14.73 2.24
C THR A 127 -2.96 14.99 1.01
N ILE A 128 -4.12 15.62 1.22
CA ILE A 128 -5.11 15.93 0.19
C ILE A 128 -5.54 17.39 0.42
N HIS A 129 -5.63 18.19 -0.64
CA HIS A 129 -6.07 19.58 -0.54
C HIS A 129 -5.32 20.39 0.54
N GLY A 130 -4.00 20.16 0.66
CA GLY A 130 -3.15 20.82 1.65
C GLY A 130 -3.35 20.38 3.10
N VAL A 131 -4.24 19.43 3.38
CA VAL A 131 -4.51 18.91 4.72
C VAL A 131 -3.90 17.53 4.86
N THR A 132 -3.13 17.32 5.93
CA THR A 132 -2.53 16.02 6.27
C THR A 132 -3.28 15.36 7.42
N ARG A 133 -3.64 14.08 7.26
CA ARG A 133 -4.32 13.25 8.26
C ARG A 133 -3.69 11.88 8.37
N GLU A 134 -3.58 11.37 9.60
CA GLU A 134 -3.22 9.98 9.85
C GLU A 134 -4.28 9.05 9.26
N ALA A 135 -3.83 7.92 8.73
CA ALA A 135 -4.69 6.91 8.12
C ALA A 135 -4.15 5.51 8.35
N SER A 136 -5.09 4.57 8.51
CA SER A 136 -4.83 3.13 8.53
C SER A 136 -5.59 2.52 7.38
N VAL A 137 -4.88 1.93 6.43
CA VAL A 137 -5.45 1.37 5.20
C VAL A 137 -5.35 -0.14 5.24
N PRO A 138 -6.45 -0.87 5.45
CA PRO A 138 -6.46 -2.32 5.26
C PRO A 138 -6.09 -2.67 3.81
N ALA A 139 -5.16 -3.60 3.65
CA ALA A 139 -4.66 -3.99 2.34
C ALA A 139 -4.23 -5.45 2.31
N THR A 140 -4.02 -5.96 1.10
CA THR A 140 -3.36 -7.23 0.84
C THR A 140 -2.06 -6.96 0.10
N LEU A 141 -1.02 -7.67 0.50
CA LEU A 141 0.28 -7.66 -0.13
C LEU A 141 0.50 -9.03 -0.76
N LEU A 142 0.68 -9.06 -2.08
CA LEU A 142 1.00 -10.26 -2.84
C LEU A 142 2.46 -10.18 -3.29
N THR A 143 3.27 -11.15 -2.87
CA THR A 143 4.66 -11.26 -3.28
C THR A 143 4.74 -12.13 -4.53
N LEU A 144 5.24 -11.56 -5.62
CA LEU A 144 5.50 -12.22 -6.90
C LEU A 144 7.03 -12.35 -7.11
N PRO A 145 7.50 -13.20 -8.02
CA PRO A 145 8.94 -13.41 -8.24
C PRO A 145 9.74 -12.12 -8.54
N HIS A 146 9.09 -11.15 -9.22
CA HIS A 146 9.74 -9.90 -9.65
C HIS A 146 8.92 -8.65 -9.34
N ALA A 147 7.89 -8.78 -8.51
CA ALA A 147 7.02 -7.67 -8.16
C ALA A 147 6.38 -7.86 -6.78
N ILE A 148 5.99 -6.77 -6.18
CA ILE A 148 5.11 -6.75 -5.01
C ILE A 148 3.85 -6.01 -5.42
N ARG A 149 2.69 -6.64 -5.26
CA ARG A 149 1.40 -5.97 -5.51
C ARG A 149 0.70 -5.67 -4.21
N VAL A 150 0.24 -4.44 -4.08
CA VAL A 150 -0.48 -3.95 -2.91
C VAL A 150 -1.86 -3.51 -3.34
N ARG A 151 -2.90 -4.08 -2.73
CA ARG A 151 -4.30 -3.70 -2.94
C ARG A 151 -4.95 -3.36 -1.62
N GLY A 152 -5.64 -2.24 -1.58
CA GLY A 152 -6.35 -1.83 -0.37
C GLY A 152 -7.44 -0.84 -0.66
N ASN A 153 -8.27 -0.60 0.35
CA ASN A 153 -9.29 0.43 0.30
C ASN A 153 -9.49 1.05 1.67
N THR A 154 -9.95 2.30 1.69
CA THR A 154 -10.23 3.01 2.93
C THR A 154 -11.32 4.06 2.71
N PRO A 155 -12.29 4.18 3.63
CA PRO A 155 -13.24 5.27 3.61
C PRO A 155 -12.56 6.56 4.03
N LEU A 156 -12.89 7.66 3.34
CA LEU A 156 -12.47 9.02 3.68
C LEU A 156 -13.68 9.95 3.76
N SER A 157 -13.55 11.00 4.59
CA SER A 157 -14.47 12.13 4.62
C SER A 157 -13.81 13.33 3.93
N LEU A 158 -14.45 13.88 2.93
CA LEU A 158 -13.96 15.05 2.20
C LEU A 158 -13.84 16.28 3.11
N LYS A 159 -14.73 16.39 4.10
CA LYS A 159 -14.70 17.47 5.10
C LYS A 159 -13.45 17.45 5.96
N ASP A 160 -12.91 16.26 6.26
CA ASP A 160 -11.66 16.13 7.03
C ASP A 160 -10.48 16.77 6.30
N TYR A 161 -10.58 16.89 4.98
CA TYR A 161 -9.60 17.55 4.11
C TYR A 161 -10.05 18.94 3.64
N LYS A 162 -11.05 19.54 4.29
CA LYS A 162 -11.59 20.86 3.95
C LYS A 162 -12.07 20.97 2.50
N ILE A 163 -12.45 19.84 1.90
CA ILE A 163 -13.04 19.81 0.57
C ILE A 163 -14.53 19.99 0.73
N GLU A 164 -15.01 21.15 0.32
CA GLU A 164 -16.43 21.39 0.29
C GLU A 164 -17.04 20.73 -0.95
N GLY A 165 -18.04 19.89 -0.73
CA GLY A 165 -18.76 19.23 -1.80
C GLY A 165 -19.39 20.29 -2.72
N LEU A 166 -19.19 20.11 -4.04
CA LEU A 166 -19.82 20.97 -5.03
C LEU A 166 -21.32 20.95 -4.88
N SER A 167 -21.87 22.07 -4.48
CA SER A 167 -23.29 22.34 -4.52
C SER A 167 -23.56 23.28 -5.69
N LYS A 168 -24.31 22.81 -6.69
CA LYS A 168 -24.79 23.62 -7.82
C LYS A 168 -26.30 23.76 -7.77
N MET A 169 -26.81 24.82 -8.39
CA MET A 169 -28.25 25.07 -8.54
C MET A 169 -28.99 25.05 -7.18
N MET A 170 -28.57 25.89 -6.23
CA MET A 170 -29.20 26.04 -4.91
C MET A 170 -29.27 24.74 -4.09
N GLY A 171 -28.27 23.84 -4.24
CA GLY A 171 -28.22 22.57 -3.50
C GLY A 171 -28.90 21.38 -4.19
N MET A 172 -29.42 21.57 -5.40
CA MET A 172 -30.07 20.48 -6.15
C MET A 172 -29.09 19.38 -6.60
N PHE A 173 -27.81 19.74 -6.81
CA PHE A 173 -26.71 18.83 -7.11
C PHE A 173 -25.67 18.91 -6.00
N LYS A 174 -25.61 17.90 -5.15
CA LYS A 174 -24.70 17.85 -4.02
C LYS A 174 -23.92 16.53 -4.05
N MET A 175 -22.61 16.62 -3.87
CA MET A 175 -21.76 15.47 -3.59
C MET A 175 -21.83 15.13 -2.10
N TYR A 176 -21.91 13.83 -1.77
CA TYR A 176 -21.86 13.37 -0.38
C TYR A 176 -20.42 13.36 0.13
N ASP A 177 -20.29 13.57 1.44
CA ASP A 177 -19.02 13.69 2.14
C ASP A 177 -18.15 12.41 2.11
N LYS A 178 -18.78 11.26 2.24
CA LYS A 178 -18.09 9.97 2.32
C LYS A 178 -17.73 9.45 0.95
N ILE A 179 -16.46 9.09 0.78
CA ILE A 179 -15.93 8.38 -0.39
C ILE A 179 -15.18 7.13 0.07
N VAL A 180 -14.96 6.18 -0.84
CA VAL A 180 -14.06 5.05 -0.61
C VAL A 180 -12.92 5.17 -1.61
N VAL A 181 -11.70 5.26 -1.10
CA VAL A 181 -10.48 5.26 -1.93
C VAL A 181 -9.98 3.84 -2.08
N HIS A 182 -9.61 3.47 -3.30
CA HIS A 182 -9.02 2.18 -3.64
C HIS A 182 -7.62 2.40 -4.21
N LEU A 183 -6.71 1.51 -3.87
CA LEU A 183 -5.37 1.45 -4.43
C LEU A 183 -5.09 0.04 -4.96
N ASP A 184 -4.44 -0.03 -6.13
CA ASP A 184 -3.90 -1.25 -6.71
C ASP A 184 -2.55 -0.88 -7.34
N LEU A 185 -1.46 -1.24 -6.67
CA LEU A 185 -0.11 -0.77 -6.98
C LEU A 185 0.83 -1.96 -7.17
N GLY A 186 1.61 -1.91 -8.25
CA GLY A 186 2.70 -2.84 -8.52
C GLY A 186 4.05 -2.17 -8.32
N PHE A 187 4.86 -2.73 -7.41
CA PHE A 187 6.23 -2.30 -7.16
C PHE A 187 7.19 -3.30 -7.78
N THR A 188 8.20 -2.79 -8.51
CA THR A 188 9.33 -3.61 -8.93
C THR A 188 10.45 -3.44 -7.91
N PRO A 189 10.91 -4.56 -7.29
CA PRO A 189 12.03 -4.51 -6.36
C PRO A 189 13.27 -3.90 -7.01
N THR A 190 13.90 -2.97 -6.31
CA THR A 190 15.24 -2.52 -6.67
C THR A 190 16.21 -3.61 -6.22
N VAL A 191 16.81 -4.33 -7.17
CA VAL A 191 17.89 -5.26 -6.87
C VAL A 191 19.04 -4.40 -6.34
N GLY A 192 19.26 -4.44 -5.02
CA GLY A 192 20.46 -3.83 -4.44
C GLY A 192 21.65 -4.45 -5.12
N THR A 193 22.47 -3.66 -5.77
CA THR A 193 23.79 -4.06 -6.24
C THR A 193 24.55 -4.52 -5.01
N LEU A 194 24.63 -5.83 -4.78
CA LEU A 194 25.58 -6.40 -3.86
C LEU A 194 26.94 -5.95 -4.37
N GLY A 195 27.52 -4.98 -3.67
CA GLY A 195 28.82 -4.45 -4.01
C GLY A 195 29.79 -5.62 -4.25
N SER A 196 30.16 -5.81 -5.49
CA SER A 196 31.25 -6.69 -5.87
C SER A 196 32.56 -6.10 -5.36
N GLY A 197 32.78 -6.25 -4.06
CA GLY A 197 34.09 -6.03 -3.45
C GLY A 197 35.04 -7.14 -3.86
N ILE A 198 35.35 -7.24 -5.14
CA ILE A 198 36.52 -8.00 -5.60
C ILE A 198 37.74 -7.20 -5.15
N ARG A 199 38.24 -7.50 -3.95
CA ARG A 199 39.59 -7.19 -3.59
C ARG A 199 40.51 -8.00 -4.53
N ARG A 200 41.02 -7.36 -5.58
CA ARG A 200 42.20 -7.87 -6.25
C ARG A 200 43.37 -7.72 -5.26
N SER A 201 43.71 -8.83 -4.61
CA SER A 201 45.02 -9.00 -3.99
C SER A 201 46.02 -9.01 -5.12
N GLY A 202 46.70 -7.90 -5.32
CA GLY A 202 47.89 -7.82 -6.17
C GLY A 202 49.10 -8.31 -5.38
N ASN A 203 49.82 -9.18 -6.01
CA ASN A 203 51.12 -9.69 -5.64
C ASN A 203 52.17 -8.54 -5.68
#